data_4b9376977f2ef057170ca1baaba8b349
#
_entry.id   4b9376977f2ef057170ca1baaba8b349
#
_cell.length_a   1.000
_cell.length_b   1.000
_cell.length_c   1.000
_cell.angle_alpha   90.00
_cell.angle_beta   90.00
_cell.angle_gamma   90.00
#
_symmetry.space_group_name_H-M   'P 1'
#
loop_
_entity.id
_entity.type
_entity.pdbx_description
1 polymer ?
#
loop_
_entity_poly.entity_id
_entity_poly.type
_entity_poly.pdbx_seq_one_letter_code
_entity_poly.pdbx_strand_id
1 'polypeptide(L)' 'MFNHRSPTLLDMIAVLSTPPDAPVEVGDVGTVVELLPPDAVEVEFLQRDGRTRCVATLPVADVLVLNRDRTPVS' A
#
# COMPACT_ATOMS: atom_id res chain seq x y z
N MET A 1 12.32 -15.72 -8.71
CA MET A 1 11.04 -15.62 -8.42
C MET A 1 10.71 -14.69 -7.33
N PHE A 2 9.59 -14.05 -7.37
CA PHE A 2 9.27 -13.09 -6.42
C PHE A 2 8.38 -13.64 -5.39
N ASN A 3 8.54 -13.22 -4.20
CA ASN A 3 7.63 -13.52 -3.17
C ASN A 3 6.78 -12.35 -2.98
N HIS A 4 5.53 -12.46 -3.31
CA HIS A 4 4.61 -11.38 -3.09
C HIS A 4 4.21 -11.42 -1.66
N ARG A 5 4.76 -10.52 -0.88
CA ARG A 5 4.52 -10.53 0.51
C ARG A 5 3.26 -9.79 0.85
N SER A 6 2.48 -10.31 1.75
CA SER A 6 1.29 -9.62 2.23
C SER A 6 1.68 -8.38 3.02
N PRO A 7 1.00 -7.30 2.82
CA PRO A 7 1.31 -6.09 3.57
C PRO A 7 0.90 -6.22 5.03
N THR A 8 1.61 -5.52 5.88
CA THR A 8 1.28 -5.42 7.28
C THR A 8 1.12 -3.95 7.65
N LEU A 9 0.68 -3.69 8.87
CA LEU A 9 0.48 -2.32 9.30
C LEU A 9 1.73 -1.51 9.14
N LEU A 10 1.56 -0.31 8.65
CA LEU A 10 2.60 0.70 8.46
C LEU A 10 3.57 0.36 7.33
N ASP A 11 3.35 -0.70 6.60
CA ASP A 11 4.14 -0.93 5.40
C ASP A 11 3.85 0.16 4.37
N MET A 12 4.86 0.54 3.62
CA MET A 12 4.66 1.38 2.46
C MET A 12 4.41 0.49 1.26
N ILE A 13 3.45 0.88 0.45
CA ILE A 13 3.10 0.10 -0.71
C ILE A 13 2.96 0.99 -1.93
N ALA A 14 3.10 0.39 -3.08
CA ALA A 14 2.76 1.04 -4.35
C ALA A 14 1.56 0.33 -4.94
N VAL A 15 0.72 1.10 -5.61
CA VAL A 15 -0.47 0.55 -6.24
C VAL A 15 -0.09 -0.10 -7.56
N LEU A 16 -0.42 -1.36 -7.73
CA LEU A 16 -0.13 -2.10 -8.97
C LEU A 16 -1.30 -2.07 -9.92
N SER A 17 -2.50 -2.12 -9.39
CA SER A 17 -3.70 -1.98 -10.21
C SER A 17 -4.78 -1.39 -9.33
N THR A 18 -5.82 -0.83 -9.95
CA THR A 18 -6.83 -0.15 -9.18
C THR A 18 -8.19 -0.76 -9.47
N PRO A 19 -9.02 -0.92 -8.45
CA PRO A 19 -10.42 -1.26 -8.69
C PRO A 19 -11.10 -0.10 -9.41
N PRO A 20 -12.21 -0.35 -10.07
CA PRO A 20 -12.96 0.73 -10.69
C PRO A 20 -13.32 1.77 -9.64
N ASP A 21 -13.27 3.01 -10.01
CA ASP A 21 -13.65 4.11 -9.15
C ASP A 21 -12.74 4.32 -7.94
N ALA A 22 -11.61 3.69 -7.91
CA ALA A 22 -10.67 3.95 -6.82
C ALA A 22 -10.09 5.35 -6.96
N PRO A 23 -9.88 6.04 -5.86
CA PRO A 23 -9.35 7.41 -5.92
C PRO A 23 -7.85 7.47 -6.06
N VAL A 24 -7.22 6.41 -6.51
CA VAL A 24 -5.77 6.33 -6.63
C VAL A 24 -5.41 5.76 -7.98
N GLU A 25 -4.15 5.91 -8.36
CA GLU A 25 -3.67 5.45 -9.64
C GLU A 25 -2.51 4.51 -9.48
N VAL A 26 -2.28 3.71 -10.50
CA VAL A 26 -1.14 2.81 -10.50
C VAL A 26 0.13 3.63 -10.27
N GLY A 27 0.96 3.15 -9.38
CA GLY A 27 2.20 3.84 -9.04
C GLY A 27 2.08 4.76 -7.84
N ASP A 28 0.87 5.06 -7.39
CA ASP A 28 0.73 5.85 -6.17
C ASP A 28 1.31 5.08 -4.99
N VAL A 29 1.91 5.80 -4.06
CA VAL A 29 2.55 5.21 -2.90
C VAL A 29 1.81 5.65 -1.65
N GLY A 30 1.53 4.72 -0.78
CA GLY A 30 0.83 5.01 0.46
C GLY A 30 1.29 4.11 1.58
N THR A 31 0.66 4.27 2.73
CA THR A 31 1.00 3.52 3.93
C THR A 31 -0.20 2.74 4.40
N VAL A 32 0.00 1.49 4.74
CA VAL A 32 -1.07 0.63 5.24
C VAL A 32 -1.43 1.07 6.65
N VAL A 33 -2.68 1.46 6.84
CA VAL A 33 -3.13 1.94 8.13
C VAL A 33 -4.11 0.98 8.80
N GLU A 34 -4.62 0.01 8.05
CA GLU A 34 -5.49 -1.00 8.64
C GLU A 34 -5.50 -2.25 7.80
N LEU A 35 -5.54 -3.39 8.45
CA LEU A 35 -5.65 -4.65 7.76
C LEU A 35 -7.12 -5.07 7.77
N LEU A 36 -7.62 -5.47 6.62
CA LEU A 36 -9.01 -5.87 6.48
C LEU A 36 -9.03 -7.30 5.96
N PRO A 37 -8.93 -8.27 6.84
CA PRO A 37 -8.90 -9.65 6.39
C PRO A 37 -10.17 -9.99 5.64
N PRO A 38 -10.12 -10.94 4.74
CA PRO A 38 -8.97 -11.82 4.53
C PRO A 38 -7.97 -11.28 3.51
N ASP A 39 -8.34 -10.32 2.69
CA ASP A 39 -7.49 -10.02 1.56
C ASP A 39 -7.47 -8.56 1.16
N ALA A 40 -7.76 -7.65 2.06
CA ALA A 40 -7.74 -6.21 1.74
C ALA A 40 -7.01 -5.43 2.80
N VAL A 41 -6.61 -4.22 2.46
CA VAL A 41 -5.98 -3.29 3.39
C VAL A 41 -6.52 -1.90 3.15
N GLU A 42 -6.46 -1.07 4.18
CA GLU A 42 -6.72 0.33 4.01
C GLU A 42 -5.41 1.05 3.93
N VAL A 43 -5.27 1.92 2.96
CA VAL A 43 -4.02 2.59 2.68
C VAL A 43 -4.25 4.10 2.67
N GLU A 44 -3.40 4.81 3.38
CA GLU A 44 -3.47 6.26 3.42
C GLU A 44 -2.48 6.82 2.43
N PHE A 45 -2.96 7.73 1.59
CA PHE A 45 -2.13 8.40 0.60
C PHE A 45 -2.01 9.88 0.99
N LEU A 46 -0.81 10.42 0.92
CA LEU A 46 -0.57 11.78 1.37
C LEU A 46 -0.36 12.71 0.19
N GLN A 47 -0.68 13.98 0.43
CA GLN A 47 -0.33 15.02 -0.49
C GLN A 47 1.13 15.40 -0.26
N ARG A 48 1.66 16.20 -1.15
CA ARG A 48 3.04 16.61 -1.01
C ARG A 48 3.30 17.34 0.28
N ASP A 49 2.31 18.02 0.82
CA ASP A 49 2.52 18.78 2.05
C ASP A 49 2.34 17.91 3.29
N GLY A 50 2.15 16.61 3.13
CA GLY A 50 2.02 15.70 4.26
C GLY A 50 0.63 15.49 4.76
N ARG A 51 -0.35 16.19 4.22
CA ARG A 51 -1.72 15.96 4.65
C ARG A 51 -2.29 14.76 3.96
N THR A 52 -3.25 14.12 4.59
CA THR A 52 -3.93 12.99 3.97
C THR A 52 -4.68 13.45 2.75
N ARG A 53 -4.39 12.82 1.61
CA ARG A 53 -5.15 13.07 0.41
C ARG A 53 -6.37 12.19 0.38
N CYS A 54 -6.21 10.92 0.70
CA CYS A 54 -7.33 10.00 0.77
C CYS A 54 -6.91 8.72 1.48
N VAL A 55 -7.89 7.94 1.88
CA VAL A 55 -7.68 6.61 2.38
C VAL A 55 -8.49 5.69 1.47
N ALA A 56 -7.88 4.67 0.94
CA ALA A 56 -8.55 3.77 0.03
C ALA A 56 -8.44 2.34 0.50
N THR A 57 -9.48 1.56 0.25
CA THR A 57 -9.46 0.13 0.53
C THR A 57 -9.01 -0.57 -0.73
N LEU A 58 -7.94 -1.33 -0.63
CA LEU A 58 -7.36 -1.97 -1.79
C LEU A 58 -7.17 -3.47 -1.53
N PRO A 59 -7.41 -4.30 -2.54
CA PRO A 59 -7.09 -5.71 -2.39
C PRO A 59 -5.59 -5.91 -2.22
N VAL A 60 -5.23 -6.87 -1.41
CA VAL A 60 -3.82 -7.16 -1.21
C VAL A 60 -3.15 -7.50 -2.54
N ALA A 61 -3.87 -8.10 -3.47
CA ALA A 61 -3.29 -8.46 -4.75
C ALA A 61 -2.93 -7.25 -5.61
N ASP A 62 -3.45 -6.09 -5.27
CA ASP A 62 -3.24 -4.88 -6.08
C ASP A 62 -2.15 -3.98 -5.54
N VAL A 63 -1.44 -4.39 -4.53
CA VAL A 63 -0.40 -3.55 -3.94
C VAL A 63 0.92 -4.29 -3.86
N LEU A 64 2.01 -3.54 -3.92
CA LEU A 64 3.35 -4.07 -3.80
C LEU A 64 4.00 -3.48 -2.55
N VAL A 65 4.45 -4.31 -1.64
CA VAL A 65 5.13 -3.83 -0.44
C VAL A 65 6.51 -3.33 -0.83
N LEU A 66 6.79 -2.09 -0.48
CA LEU A 66 8.05 -1.46 -0.84
C LEU A 66 9.08 -1.54 0.26
N ASN A 67 8.69 -1.28 1.47
CA ASN A 67 9.66 -1.24 2.54
C ASN A 67 9.82 -2.62 3.05
N ARG A 68 10.89 -3.28 2.70
CA ARG A 68 11.18 -4.49 3.25
C ARG A 68 11.90 -4.31 4.44
N ASP A 69 11.80 -5.13 5.25
CA ASP A 69 12.61 -5.17 6.35
C ASP A 69 13.89 -5.47 5.92
N ARG A 70 14.68 -4.62 5.47
CA ARG A 70 15.92 -4.88 5.00
C ARG A 70 16.81 -4.85 6.08
N THR A 71 17.56 -5.78 6.18
CA THR A 71 18.64 -5.82 7.07
C THR A 71 19.54 -4.81 6.69
N PRO A 72 19.92 -4.00 7.55
CA PRO A 72 20.82 -2.99 7.26
C PRO A 72 22.03 -3.66 6.88
N VAL A 73 22.60 -3.21 5.98
CA VAL A 73 23.75 -3.72 5.56
C VAL A 73 24.68 -3.32 6.38
N SER A 74 24.77 -3.05 7.17
CA SER A 74 25.79 -2.59 7.99
C SER A 74 26.47 -3.13 8.49
#